data_cf2888a17a2787cf307488b22c8fb960
#
_entry.id   cf2888a17a2787cf307488b22c8fb960
#
_cell.length_a   1.000
_cell.length_b   1.000
_cell.length_c   1.000
_cell.angle_alpha   90.00
_cell.angle_beta   90.00
_cell.angle_gamma   90.00
#
_symmetry.space_group_name_H-M   'P 1'
#
loop_
_entity.id
_entity.type
_entity.pdbx_description
1 polymer ?
#
loop_
_entity_poly.entity_id
_entity_poly.type
_entity_poly.pdbx_seq_one_letter_code
_entity_poly.pdbx_strand_id
1 'polypeptide(L)'
;MILSQISQIKKINLKNEVLAGFTVAMTMIPESLSFAILAGLSPLIGLYGAFLMGIITAIFGGRPGMVSGGAGATVITLIALYVTHGQEYIFAAVALAGLFQILVGIFKLGKFVRLIPQPVMFGFLNGLAIVIFMSQLEQFKISSNGITEWLTGNSLYTMLGLTLLTVLIVNIFPRITKVIPSSLVAIIIVFLVVFGFNIDTKTVGDIASIKGGLPSFHIPNIPIDIETFKIILPYSIIMGSVGLIETLLTLTLVDEITETRGSSNKECIAQGTANIANGFFGGMGGCAMIAQTFVNLEAGSRSRIGPAIGAITILIIILIGSPVIEKIPMAALVGVMMMVAISTFKWGFFKLITKMPLSDIIISILVAGITVILHNLALAVFIGVIISALVFAWDNAKRIRARKSIDEKGRNLYEIYGPLFFGSTTAFLEKFNIKEDSDEIIIDFKDSRIVDMSAINALNTITSKYAQQNKKVILRHLSQDSINLLHKAKTVIEINLEEDPTYKVLSK
;
A
#
# COMPACT_ATOMS: atom_id res chain seq x y z
N MET A 1 -13.42 12.45 -26.97
CA MET A 1 -12.49 12.34 -25.85
C MET A 1 -11.79 13.66 -25.52
N ILE A 2 -11.22 14.42 -26.47
CA ILE A 2 -10.61 15.74 -26.23
C ILE A 2 -11.65 16.80 -25.83
N LEU A 3 -12.82 16.85 -26.49
CA LEU A 3 -13.91 17.81 -26.20
C LEU A 3 -14.57 17.57 -24.83
N SER A 4 -14.64 16.33 -24.34
CA SER A 4 -15.14 16.01 -22.98
C SER A 4 -14.15 16.43 -21.89
N GLN A 5 -12.86 16.40 -22.16
CA GLN A 5 -11.84 16.94 -21.26
C GLN A 5 -11.90 18.47 -21.18
N ILE A 6 -12.17 19.16 -22.30
CA ILE A 6 -12.32 20.63 -22.34
C ILE A 6 -13.58 21.08 -21.56
N SER A 7 -14.66 20.33 -21.58
CA SER A 7 -15.87 20.65 -20.80
C SER A 7 -15.68 20.50 -19.26
N GLN A 8 -14.80 19.61 -18.84
CA GLN A 8 -14.43 19.50 -17.41
C GLN A 8 -13.52 20.65 -16.94
N ILE A 9 -12.72 21.24 -17.83
CA ILE A 9 -11.84 22.39 -17.52
C ILE A 9 -12.66 23.62 -17.08
N LYS A 10 -13.88 23.80 -17.57
CA LYS A 10 -14.77 24.91 -17.17
C LYS A 10 -15.19 24.91 -15.69
N LYS A 11 -14.99 23.82 -14.93
CA LYS A 11 -15.30 23.70 -13.50
C LYS A 11 -14.06 23.74 -12.59
N ILE A 12 -12.85 23.87 -13.16
CA ILE A 12 -11.60 23.85 -12.39
C ILE A 12 -11.32 25.28 -11.89
N ASN A 13 -11.18 25.42 -10.58
CA ASN A 13 -10.74 26.68 -9.99
C ASN A 13 -9.19 26.74 -10.03
N LEU A 14 -8.65 27.39 -11.04
CA LEU A 14 -7.20 27.48 -11.27
C LEU A 14 -6.46 28.07 -10.07
N LYS A 15 -7.06 28.99 -9.32
CA LYS A 15 -6.48 29.56 -8.10
C LYS A 15 -6.26 28.48 -7.05
N ASN A 16 -7.25 27.61 -6.83
CA ASN A 16 -7.14 26.52 -5.87
C ASN A 16 -6.11 25.48 -6.33
N GLU A 17 -6.03 25.16 -7.62
CA GLU A 17 -5.04 24.25 -8.16
C GLU A 17 -3.60 24.77 -7.96
N VAL A 18 -3.38 26.06 -8.22
CA VAL A 18 -2.06 26.70 -8.00
C VAL A 18 -1.68 26.69 -6.54
N LEU A 19 -2.58 27.11 -5.65
CA LEU A 19 -2.32 27.13 -4.21
C LEU A 19 -2.07 25.72 -3.68
N ALA A 20 -2.87 24.74 -4.09
CA ALA A 20 -2.69 23.35 -3.71
C ALA A 20 -1.33 22.80 -4.16
N GLY A 21 -0.93 23.08 -5.41
CA GLY A 21 0.37 22.67 -5.93
C GLY A 21 1.54 23.24 -5.11
N PHE A 22 1.52 24.53 -4.80
CA PHE A 22 2.53 25.14 -3.92
C PHE A 22 2.53 24.52 -2.54
N THR A 23 1.36 24.32 -1.93
CA THR A 23 1.23 23.70 -0.61
C THR A 23 1.81 22.29 -0.60
N VAL A 24 1.51 21.50 -1.63
CA VAL A 24 2.07 20.14 -1.81
C VAL A 24 3.60 20.19 -1.94
N ALA A 25 4.16 21.06 -2.79
CA ALA A 25 5.60 21.18 -2.94
C ALA A 25 6.30 21.48 -1.60
N MET A 26 5.72 22.39 -0.81
CA MET A 26 6.27 22.81 0.49
C MET A 26 6.24 21.67 1.53
N THR A 27 5.31 20.73 1.44
CA THR A 27 5.28 19.53 2.31
C THR A 27 6.20 18.43 1.79
N MET A 28 6.32 18.27 0.46
CA MET A 28 7.10 17.21 -0.15
C MET A 28 8.61 17.43 -0.03
N ILE A 29 9.08 18.67 -0.09
CA ILE A 29 10.52 18.98 -0.05
C ILE A 29 11.18 18.43 1.21
N PRO A 30 10.72 18.76 2.44
CA PRO A 30 11.32 18.24 3.66
C PRO A 30 11.30 16.71 3.73
N GLU A 31 10.21 16.09 3.30
CA GLU A 31 10.06 14.65 3.32
C GLU A 31 11.00 13.97 2.32
N SER A 32 11.08 14.47 1.09
CA SER A 32 11.95 13.90 0.06
C SER A 32 13.42 14.03 0.41
N LEU A 33 13.83 15.17 1.00
CA LEU A 33 15.17 15.36 1.53
C LEU A 33 15.48 14.34 2.64
N SER A 34 14.56 14.22 3.61
CA SER A 34 14.74 13.34 4.78
C SER A 34 14.78 11.88 4.38
N PHE A 35 13.96 11.45 3.44
CA PHE A 35 13.96 10.06 2.95
C PHE A 35 15.21 9.73 2.15
N ALA A 36 15.73 10.66 1.35
CA ALA A 36 17.01 10.47 0.66
C ALA A 36 18.16 10.32 1.67
N ILE A 37 18.23 11.22 2.66
CA ILE A 37 19.24 11.18 3.74
C ILE A 37 19.12 9.86 4.53
N LEU A 38 17.91 9.42 4.85
CA LEU A 38 17.66 8.16 5.53
C LEU A 38 18.22 6.96 4.75
N ALA A 39 18.12 6.99 3.43
CA ALA A 39 18.65 5.94 2.56
C ALA A 39 20.18 6.07 2.33
N GLY A 40 20.84 7.07 2.91
CA GLY A 40 22.25 7.36 2.67
C GLY A 40 22.53 8.06 1.33
N LEU A 41 21.46 8.46 0.61
CA LEU A 41 21.54 9.13 -0.68
C LEU A 41 21.71 10.64 -0.52
N SER A 42 22.25 11.29 -1.55
CA SER A 42 22.26 12.75 -1.61
C SER A 42 20.83 13.29 -1.56
N PRO A 43 20.59 14.37 -0.77
CA PRO A 43 19.28 15.02 -0.70
C PRO A 43 18.73 15.43 -2.06
N LEU A 44 19.57 15.77 -3.02
CA LEU A 44 19.20 16.12 -4.39
C LEU A 44 18.50 14.98 -5.12
N ILE A 45 18.95 13.73 -4.91
CA ILE A 45 18.34 12.52 -5.48
C ILE A 45 16.89 12.37 -5.01
N GLY A 46 16.61 12.76 -3.75
CA GLY A 46 15.25 12.79 -3.21
C GLY A 46 14.37 13.80 -3.92
N LEU A 47 14.87 15.00 -4.16
CA LEU A 47 14.14 16.05 -4.86
C LEU A 47 13.90 15.71 -6.35
N TYR A 48 14.89 15.11 -7.04
CA TYR A 48 14.69 14.58 -8.39
C TYR A 48 13.62 13.48 -8.40
N GLY A 49 13.63 12.60 -7.40
CA GLY A 49 12.62 11.59 -7.20
C GLY A 49 11.22 12.19 -7.11
N ALA A 50 11.07 13.20 -6.26
CA ALA A 50 9.79 13.89 -6.08
C ALA A 50 9.31 14.61 -7.35
N PHE A 51 10.22 15.30 -8.05
CA PHE A 51 9.89 15.98 -9.30
C PHE A 51 9.44 15.01 -10.39
N LEU A 52 10.24 13.97 -10.68
CA LEU A 52 9.95 13.03 -11.76
C LEU A 52 8.68 12.21 -11.49
N MET A 53 8.53 11.71 -10.25
CA MET A 53 7.30 11.03 -9.85
C MET A 53 6.11 11.95 -10.00
N GLY A 54 6.19 13.17 -9.47
CA GLY A 54 5.08 14.12 -9.47
C GLY A 54 4.64 14.52 -10.87
N ILE A 55 5.57 14.89 -11.75
CA ILE A 55 5.22 15.39 -13.10
C ILE A 55 4.70 14.27 -14.02
N ILE A 56 5.33 13.09 -14.01
CA ILE A 56 4.95 11.98 -14.89
C ILE A 56 3.59 11.42 -14.48
N THR A 57 3.35 11.23 -13.18
CA THR A 57 2.06 10.72 -12.70
C THR A 57 0.95 11.76 -12.80
N ALA A 58 1.24 13.05 -12.66
CA ALA A 58 0.26 14.10 -12.93
C ALA A 58 -0.24 14.05 -14.38
N ILE A 59 0.66 13.81 -15.36
CA ILE A 59 0.31 13.75 -16.79
C ILE A 59 -0.36 12.42 -17.14
N PHE A 60 0.25 11.30 -16.81
CA PHE A 60 -0.13 9.95 -17.26
C PHE A 60 -0.96 9.14 -16.27
N GLY A 61 -1.04 9.55 -15.01
CA GLY A 61 -1.71 8.81 -13.93
C GLY A 61 -3.17 8.47 -14.20
N GLY A 62 -3.65 7.46 -13.54
CA GLY A 62 -5.02 6.97 -13.61
C GLY A 62 -6.00 7.74 -12.73
N ARG A 63 -5.48 8.60 -11.82
CA ARG A 63 -6.28 9.32 -10.82
C ARG A 63 -5.93 10.80 -10.75
N PRO A 64 -6.78 11.73 -11.25
CA PRO A 64 -6.59 13.17 -11.04
C PRO A 64 -6.64 13.56 -9.56
N GLY A 65 -5.83 14.54 -9.17
CA GLY A 65 -5.74 15.05 -7.80
C GLY A 65 -4.85 14.23 -6.87
N MET A 66 -4.38 13.07 -7.30
CA MET A 66 -3.43 12.24 -6.55
C MET A 66 -2.01 12.76 -6.73
N VAL A 67 -1.23 12.76 -5.67
CA VAL A 67 0.16 13.25 -5.63
C VAL A 67 1.10 12.07 -5.45
N SER A 68 2.15 12.01 -6.29
CA SER A 68 3.23 11.04 -6.18
C SER A 68 4.56 11.74 -5.94
N GLY A 69 5.46 11.09 -5.23
CA GLY A 69 6.78 11.64 -4.91
C GLY A 69 7.74 10.57 -4.40
N GLY A 70 8.92 10.99 -3.98
CA GLY A 70 9.87 10.13 -3.31
C GLY A 70 9.32 9.71 -1.95
N ALA A 71 8.99 8.43 -1.81
CA ALA A 71 8.29 7.91 -0.64
C ALA A 71 9.20 7.08 0.26
N GLY A 72 9.09 7.26 1.57
CA GLY A 72 9.85 6.50 2.55
C GLY A 72 9.64 5.00 2.45
N ALA A 73 8.40 4.57 2.19
CA ALA A 73 8.07 3.16 2.07
C ALA A 73 8.85 2.44 0.95
N THR A 74 9.08 3.10 -0.18
CA THR A 74 9.86 2.55 -1.31
C THR A 74 11.36 2.63 -1.05
N VAL A 75 11.83 3.75 -0.54
CA VAL A 75 13.26 4.02 -0.34
C VAL A 75 13.88 3.13 0.74
N ILE A 76 13.17 2.91 1.84
CA ILE A 76 13.63 2.03 2.94
C ILE A 76 13.97 0.63 2.42
N THR A 77 13.25 0.13 1.41
CA THR A 77 13.52 -1.20 0.83
C THR A 77 14.85 -1.29 0.10
N LEU A 78 15.44 -0.15 -0.27
CA LEU A 78 16.69 -0.07 -1.03
C LEU A 78 17.93 0.22 -0.18
N ILE A 79 17.77 0.50 1.11
CA ILE A 79 18.90 0.86 2.01
C ILE A 79 19.97 -0.24 2.02
N ALA A 80 19.56 -1.50 2.16
CA ALA A 80 20.49 -2.62 2.18
C ALA A 80 21.26 -2.76 0.87
N LEU A 81 20.61 -2.50 -0.28
CA LEU A 81 21.26 -2.51 -1.59
C LEU A 81 22.27 -1.37 -1.72
N TYR A 82 21.94 -0.18 -1.20
CA TYR A 82 22.87 0.96 -1.18
C TYR A 82 24.15 0.65 -0.40
N VAL A 83 23.99 0.12 0.81
CA VAL A 83 25.13 -0.17 1.70
C VAL A 83 26.05 -1.23 1.12
N THR A 84 25.52 -2.21 0.38
CA THR A 84 26.30 -3.33 -0.16
C THR A 84 26.86 -3.08 -1.55
N HIS A 85 26.16 -2.35 -2.42
CA HIS A 85 26.49 -2.23 -3.83
C HIS A 85 26.53 -0.77 -4.35
N GLY A 86 26.12 0.21 -3.52
CA GLY A 86 26.17 1.62 -3.86
C GLY A 86 25.00 2.15 -4.67
N GLN A 87 25.13 3.41 -5.08
CA GLN A 87 24.05 4.22 -5.65
C GLN A 87 23.59 3.74 -7.03
N GLU A 88 24.51 3.30 -7.90
CA GLU A 88 24.19 2.87 -9.26
C GLU A 88 23.25 1.65 -9.29
N TYR A 89 23.43 0.73 -8.34
CA TYR A 89 22.53 -0.41 -8.18
C TYR A 89 21.11 -0.01 -7.74
N ILE A 90 20.98 1.09 -6.96
CA ILE A 90 19.67 1.65 -6.63
C ILE A 90 18.96 2.12 -7.90
N PHE A 91 19.62 2.91 -8.74
CA PHE A 91 19.01 3.43 -9.95
C PHE A 91 18.56 2.32 -10.90
N ALA A 92 19.35 1.27 -11.04
CA ALA A 92 18.97 0.10 -11.81
C ALA A 92 17.79 -0.66 -11.18
N ALA A 93 17.80 -0.83 -9.86
CA ALA A 93 16.69 -1.47 -9.14
C ALA A 93 15.37 -0.68 -9.26
N VAL A 94 15.44 0.66 -9.18
CA VAL A 94 14.31 1.57 -9.37
C VAL A 94 13.73 1.45 -10.79
N ALA A 95 14.61 1.44 -11.82
CA ALA A 95 14.17 1.26 -13.21
C ALA A 95 13.49 -0.10 -13.41
N LEU A 96 14.05 -1.18 -12.86
CA LEU A 96 13.50 -2.52 -12.94
C LEU A 96 12.18 -2.65 -12.14
N ALA A 97 12.06 -1.97 -10.98
CA ALA A 97 10.82 -1.87 -10.23
C ALA A 97 9.72 -1.17 -11.05
N GLY A 98 10.10 -0.11 -11.79
CA GLY A 98 9.19 0.56 -12.71
C GLY A 98 8.69 -0.38 -13.83
N LEU A 99 9.56 -1.20 -14.40
CA LEU A 99 9.17 -2.21 -15.39
C LEU A 99 8.18 -3.22 -14.79
N PHE A 100 8.46 -3.72 -13.59
CA PHE A 100 7.53 -4.60 -12.86
C PHE A 100 6.15 -3.95 -12.67
N GLN A 101 6.09 -2.69 -12.27
CA GLN A 101 4.85 -1.96 -12.08
C GLN A 101 4.05 -1.77 -13.38
N ILE A 102 4.74 -1.53 -14.51
CA ILE A 102 4.11 -1.47 -15.84
C ILE A 102 3.49 -2.82 -16.19
N LEU A 103 4.21 -3.93 -15.98
CA LEU A 103 3.69 -5.27 -16.23
C LEU A 103 2.44 -5.56 -15.39
N VAL A 104 2.44 -5.22 -14.10
CA VAL A 104 1.26 -5.31 -13.24
C VAL A 104 0.07 -4.53 -13.80
N GLY A 105 0.30 -3.33 -14.34
CA GLY A 105 -0.74 -2.52 -14.99
C GLY A 105 -1.26 -3.14 -16.28
N ILE A 106 -0.39 -3.63 -17.17
CA ILE A 106 -0.74 -4.27 -18.45
C ILE A 106 -1.54 -5.55 -18.21
N PHE A 107 -1.11 -6.41 -17.30
CA PHE A 107 -1.80 -7.64 -16.94
C PHE A 107 -3.06 -7.41 -16.08
N LYS A 108 -3.42 -6.14 -15.82
CA LYS A 108 -4.62 -5.75 -15.05
C LYS A 108 -4.65 -6.33 -13.63
N LEU A 109 -3.47 -6.50 -13.02
CA LEU A 109 -3.32 -7.05 -11.67
C LEU A 109 -3.59 -6.01 -10.56
N GLY A 110 -3.74 -4.73 -10.90
CA GLY A 110 -4.03 -3.66 -9.92
C GLY A 110 -5.31 -3.89 -9.09
N LYS A 111 -6.22 -4.74 -9.56
CA LYS A 111 -7.41 -5.15 -8.80
C LYS A 111 -7.11 -5.99 -7.55
N PHE A 112 -5.97 -6.68 -7.52
CA PHE A 112 -5.59 -7.58 -6.42
C PHE A 112 -5.23 -6.83 -5.13
N VAL A 113 -4.95 -5.54 -5.18
CA VAL A 113 -4.77 -4.71 -3.97
C VAL A 113 -6.01 -4.74 -3.06
N ARG A 114 -7.20 -4.91 -3.63
CA ARG A 114 -8.44 -5.06 -2.86
C ARG A 114 -8.47 -6.32 -1.97
N LEU A 115 -7.53 -7.23 -2.19
CA LEU A 115 -7.39 -8.45 -1.37
C LEU A 115 -6.52 -8.24 -0.12
N ILE A 116 -5.92 -7.04 0.05
CA ILE A 116 -5.14 -6.73 1.24
C ILE A 116 -6.11 -6.44 2.39
N PRO A 117 -6.13 -7.29 3.43
CA PRO A 117 -7.04 -7.11 4.55
C PRO A 117 -6.65 -5.93 5.44
N GLN A 118 -7.61 -5.34 6.13
CA GLN A 118 -7.36 -4.22 7.06
C GLN A 118 -6.30 -4.52 8.14
N PRO A 119 -6.25 -5.71 8.77
CA PRO A 119 -5.22 -6.03 9.76
C PRO A 119 -3.80 -5.90 9.19
N VAL A 120 -3.58 -6.36 7.96
CA VAL A 120 -2.28 -6.22 7.28
C VAL A 120 -1.93 -4.76 7.07
N MET A 121 -2.92 -3.92 6.73
CA MET A 121 -2.74 -2.49 6.57
C MET A 121 -2.37 -1.78 7.87
N PHE A 122 -3.02 -2.12 8.97
CA PHE A 122 -2.65 -1.58 10.29
C PHE A 122 -1.21 -1.97 10.65
N GLY A 123 -0.84 -3.23 10.46
CA GLY A 123 0.52 -3.70 10.71
C GLY A 123 1.56 -2.99 9.84
N PHE A 124 1.29 -2.85 8.54
CA PHE A 124 2.16 -2.16 7.59
C PHE A 124 2.39 -0.68 7.97
N LEU A 125 1.32 0.08 8.18
CA LEU A 125 1.43 1.52 8.48
C LEU A 125 2.07 1.77 9.85
N ASN A 126 1.73 0.97 10.85
CA ASN A 126 2.33 1.10 12.18
C ASN A 126 3.81 0.68 12.17
N GLY A 127 4.16 -0.41 11.46
CA GLY A 127 5.54 -0.82 11.28
C GLY A 127 6.37 0.25 10.55
N LEU A 128 5.84 0.79 9.45
CA LEU A 128 6.47 1.89 8.70
C LEU A 128 6.70 3.12 9.59
N ALA A 129 5.69 3.53 10.35
CA ALA A 129 5.79 4.67 11.26
C ALA A 129 6.89 4.48 12.32
N ILE A 130 6.99 3.27 12.90
CA ILE A 130 8.05 2.93 13.85
C ILE A 130 9.42 3.01 13.18
N VAL A 131 9.59 2.43 11.98
CA VAL A 131 10.86 2.48 11.24
C VAL A 131 11.26 3.92 10.94
N ILE A 132 10.32 4.78 10.46
CA ILE A 132 10.58 6.20 10.22
C ILE A 132 11.02 6.89 11.51
N PHE A 133 10.34 6.65 12.63
CA PHE A 133 10.69 7.25 13.92
C PHE A 133 12.07 6.81 14.40
N MET A 134 12.34 5.51 14.38
CA MET A 134 13.64 4.96 14.79
C MET A 134 14.80 5.50 13.96
N SER A 135 14.59 5.68 12.67
CA SER A 135 15.61 6.23 11.78
C SER A 135 15.97 7.69 12.08
N GLN A 136 15.03 8.47 12.68
CA GLN A 136 15.34 9.83 13.11
C GLN A 136 16.30 9.85 14.33
N LEU A 137 16.32 8.78 15.12
CA LEU A 137 17.24 8.68 16.26
C LEU A 137 18.68 8.54 15.80
N GLU A 138 18.94 8.01 14.59
CA GLU A 138 20.28 7.94 14.00
C GLU A 138 20.88 9.33 13.73
N GLN A 139 20.05 10.35 13.54
CA GLN A 139 20.51 11.73 13.33
C GLN A 139 21.07 12.38 14.63
N PHE A 140 20.83 11.76 15.79
CA PHE A 140 21.43 12.13 17.07
C PHE A 140 22.76 11.44 17.33
N LYS A 141 23.33 10.80 16.32
CA LYS A 141 24.63 10.14 16.38
C LYS A 141 25.65 10.84 15.48
N ILE A 142 26.90 10.78 15.89
CA ILE A 142 28.06 11.23 15.08
C ILE A 142 28.90 9.99 14.78
N SER A 143 29.30 9.85 13.51
CA SER A 143 30.30 8.86 13.12
C SER A 143 31.66 9.52 13.12
N SER A 144 32.54 9.12 14.05
CA SER A 144 33.92 9.57 14.11
C SER A 144 34.81 8.32 14.11
N ASN A 145 35.79 8.29 13.16
CA ASN A 145 36.75 7.20 13.00
C ASN A 145 36.11 5.78 12.91
N GLY A 146 34.93 5.66 12.30
CA GLY A 146 34.24 4.38 12.13
C GLY A 146 33.44 3.92 13.36
N ILE A 147 33.44 4.69 14.45
CA ILE A 147 32.61 4.45 15.64
C ILE A 147 31.44 5.42 15.62
N THR A 148 30.23 4.89 15.78
CA THR A 148 29.00 5.68 15.83
C THR A 148 28.62 5.90 17.30
N GLU A 149 28.74 7.15 17.77
CA GLU A 149 28.43 7.52 19.16
C GLU A 149 27.27 8.50 19.21
N TRP A 150 26.55 8.51 20.32
CA TRP A 150 25.51 9.51 20.54
C TRP A 150 26.10 10.90 20.72
N LEU A 151 25.42 11.93 20.21
CA LEU A 151 25.72 13.32 20.51
C LEU A 151 25.78 13.50 22.03
N THR A 152 26.74 14.26 22.50
CA THR A 152 26.91 14.57 23.94
C THR A 152 27.05 16.09 24.15
N GLY A 153 26.80 16.54 25.38
CA GLY A 153 26.96 17.94 25.77
C GLY A 153 26.04 18.91 25.03
N ASN A 154 26.55 20.10 24.72
CA ASN A 154 25.76 21.17 24.12
C ASN A 154 25.16 20.79 22.76
N SER A 155 25.86 20.02 21.94
CA SER A 155 25.37 19.58 20.62
C SER A 155 24.10 18.74 20.75
N LEU A 156 24.01 17.84 21.74
CA LEU A 156 22.81 17.07 22.03
C LEU A 156 21.66 17.96 22.47
N TYR A 157 21.91 18.88 23.43
CA TYR A 157 20.86 19.77 23.92
C TYR A 157 20.34 20.71 22.82
N THR A 158 21.22 21.21 21.96
CA THR A 158 20.85 22.05 20.81
C THR A 158 19.98 21.25 19.84
N MET A 159 20.40 20.03 19.46
CA MET A 159 19.66 19.18 18.55
C MET A 159 18.27 18.82 19.12
N LEU A 160 18.20 18.41 20.41
CA LEU A 160 16.94 18.10 21.08
C LEU A 160 16.04 19.33 21.20
N GLY A 161 16.59 20.49 21.61
CA GLY A 161 15.82 21.73 21.75
C GLY A 161 15.20 22.19 20.44
N LEU A 162 15.97 22.20 19.35
CA LEU A 162 15.49 22.60 18.02
C LEU A 162 14.49 21.58 17.45
N THR A 163 14.73 20.27 17.67
CA THR A 163 13.79 19.21 17.28
C THR A 163 12.46 19.35 18.03
N LEU A 164 12.50 19.56 19.35
CA LEU A 164 11.31 19.78 20.18
C LEU A 164 10.56 21.04 19.77
N LEU A 165 11.27 22.12 19.48
CA LEU A 165 10.67 23.37 18.97
C LEU A 165 9.94 23.10 17.65
N THR A 166 10.55 22.34 16.73
CA THR A 166 9.91 21.95 15.47
C THR A 166 8.62 21.16 15.72
N VAL A 167 8.68 20.14 16.58
CA VAL A 167 7.51 19.30 16.93
C VAL A 167 6.40 20.15 17.53
N LEU A 168 6.72 21.09 18.44
CA LEU A 168 5.75 22.00 19.04
C LEU A 168 5.08 22.88 18.00
N ILE A 169 5.86 23.49 17.09
CA ILE A 169 5.31 24.34 16.03
C ILE A 169 4.39 23.53 15.12
N VAL A 170 4.84 22.35 14.64
CA VAL A 170 4.03 21.49 13.76
C VAL A 170 2.71 21.09 14.41
N ASN A 171 2.70 20.86 15.73
CA ASN A 171 1.49 20.47 16.47
C ASN A 171 0.55 21.64 16.79
N ILE A 172 1.10 22.80 17.11
CA ILE A 172 0.30 23.97 17.57
C ILE A 172 -0.18 24.80 16.40
N PHE A 173 0.65 25.03 15.39
CA PHE A 173 0.36 25.94 14.27
C PHE A 173 -0.93 25.64 13.51
N PRO A 174 -1.35 24.37 13.27
CA PRO A 174 -2.63 24.06 12.61
C PRO A 174 -3.87 24.55 13.38
N ARG A 175 -3.72 24.90 14.68
CA ARG A 175 -4.81 25.50 15.48
C ARG A 175 -4.99 26.99 15.18
N ILE A 176 -3.94 27.65 14.65
CA ILE A 176 -3.94 29.06 14.29
C ILE A 176 -4.42 29.24 12.85
N THR A 177 -3.82 28.50 11.94
CA THR A 177 -4.21 28.52 10.52
C THR A 177 -3.90 27.19 9.84
N LYS A 178 -4.76 26.80 8.89
CA LYS A 178 -4.57 25.63 8.02
C LYS A 178 -4.14 26.01 6.61
N VAL A 179 -3.99 27.30 6.32
CA VAL A 179 -3.65 27.82 4.99
C VAL A 179 -2.20 27.53 4.63
N ILE A 180 -1.30 27.59 5.63
CA ILE A 180 0.13 27.36 5.43
C ILE A 180 0.51 26.04 6.11
N PRO A 181 1.25 25.15 5.41
CA PRO A 181 1.73 23.91 6.00
C PRO A 181 2.56 24.14 7.26
N SER A 182 2.19 23.50 8.37
CA SER A 182 2.88 23.67 9.65
C SER A 182 4.34 23.22 9.62
N SER A 183 4.67 22.20 8.80
CA SER A 183 6.04 21.74 8.57
C SER A 183 6.93 22.83 7.97
N LEU A 184 6.41 23.56 6.98
CA LEU A 184 7.14 24.67 6.37
C LEU A 184 7.39 25.81 7.38
N VAL A 185 6.34 26.18 8.13
CA VAL A 185 6.46 27.24 9.16
C VAL A 185 7.47 26.85 10.24
N ALA A 186 7.46 25.57 10.66
CA ALA A 186 8.42 25.07 11.63
C ALA A 186 9.86 25.16 11.12
N ILE A 187 10.11 24.78 9.87
CA ILE A 187 11.43 24.86 9.24
C ILE A 187 11.89 26.33 9.17
N ILE A 188 11.02 27.24 8.72
CA ILE A 188 11.37 28.68 8.64
C ILE A 188 11.67 29.26 10.01
N ILE A 189 10.86 28.97 11.02
CA ILE A 189 11.09 29.49 12.38
C ILE A 189 12.39 28.94 12.94
N VAL A 190 12.62 27.63 12.85
CA VAL A 190 13.86 27.02 13.35
C VAL A 190 15.08 27.56 12.60
N PHE A 191 14.97 27.73 11.27
CA PHE A 191 16.01 28.37 10.48
C PHE A 191 16.32 29.79 10.97
N LEU A 192 15.29 30.61 11.20
CA LEU A 192 15.46 31.99 11.72
C LEU A 192 16.04 32.00 13.12
N VAL A 193 15.68 31.08 13.99
CA VAL A 193 16.28 30.93 15.33
C VAL A 193 17.75 30.57 15.23
N VAL A 194 18.09 29.57 14.43
CA VAL A 194 19.49 29.13 14.26
C VAL A 194 20.35 30.24 13.66
N PHE A 195 19.86 30.90 12.62
CA PHE A 195 20.58 32.01 11.97
C PHE A 195 20.65 33.27 12.84
N GLY A 196 19.54 33.65 13.52
CA GLY A 196 19.46 34.86 14.35
C GLY A 196 20.30 34.78 15.61
N PHE A 197 20.37 33.61 16.24
CA PHE A 197 21.20 33.42 17.46
C PHE A 197 22.57 32.82 17.14
N ASN A 198 22.91 32.64 15.85
CA ASN A 198 24.18 32.06 15.36
C ASN A 198 24.50 30.72 16.05
N ILE A 199 23.50 29.83 16.13
CA ILE A 199 23.58 28.53 16.78
C ILE A 199 24.34 27.58 15.85
N ASP A 200 25.42 27.00 16.34
CA ASP A 200 26.15 25.95 15.61
C ASP A 200 25.37 24.62 15.67
N THR A 201 24.90 24.17 14.50
CA THR A 201 24.14 22.93 14.35
C THR A 201 24.29 22.37 12.95
N LYS A 202 24.20 21.05 12.82
CA LYS A 202 24.27 20.34 11.53
C LYS A 202 23.17 20.82 10.59
N THR A 203 23.55 21.11 9.35
CA THR A 203 22.64 21.55 8.27
C THR A 203 22.54 20.48 7.17
N VAL A 204 21.60 20.65 6.25
CA VAL A 204 21.46 19.77 5.07
C VAL A 204 22.72 19.82 4.19
N GLY A 205 23.33 21.00 4.06
CA GLY A 205 24.56 21.19 3.27
C GLY A 205 25.77 20.46 3.84
N ASP A 206 25.81 20.17 5.14
CA ASP A 206 26.88 19.39 5.77
C ASP A 206 26.80 17.90 5.42
N ILE A 207 25.65 17.43 4.92
CA ILE A 207 25.49 16.04 4.45
C ILE A 207 25.92 15.93 3.00
N ALA A 208 25.36 16.77 2.14
CA ALA A 208 25.73 16.84 0.72
C ALA A 208 25.24 18.16 0.11
N SER A 209 25.97 18.65 -0.89
CA SER A 209 25.54 19.81 -1.67
C SER A 209 24.29 19.48 -2.49
N ILE A 210 23.31 20.41 -2.48
CA ILE A 210 22.10 20.34 -3.30
C ILE A 210 22.27 21.14 -4.61
N LYS A 211 23.45 21.71 -4.83
CA LYS A 211 23.75 22.41 -6.07
C LYS A 211 23.63 21.44 -7.23
N GLY A 212 22.49 21.50 -7.92
CA GLY A 212 22.17 20.66 -9.06
C GLY A 212 21.55 21.47 -10.19
N GLY A 213 21.61 20.92 -11.38
CA GLY A 213 20.91 21.43 -12.56
C GLY A 213 19.58 20.69 -12.77
N LEU A 214 19.20 20.58 -14.02
CA LEU A 214 18.14 19.66 -14.44
C LEU A 214 18.62 18.21 -14.26
N PRO A 215 17.70 17.27 -13.92
CA PRO A 215 18.04 15.85 -13.91
C PRO A 215 18.65 15.44 -15.26
N SER A 216 19.87 14.95 -15.24
CA SER A 216 20.56 14.51 -16.45
C SER A 216 20.32 13.02 -16.70
N PHE A 217 20.09 12.69 -17.96
CA PHE A 217 19.97 11.28 -18.36
C PHE A 217 21.33 10.58 -18.20
N HIS A 218 21.33 9.45 -17.51
CA HIS A 218 22.47 8.54 -17.47
C HIS A 218 21.98 7.09 -17.41
N ILE A 219 22.78 6.19 -17.92
CA ILE A 219 22.52 4.75 -17.77
C ILE A 219 23.28 4.30 -16.52
N PRO A 220 22.63 3.61 -15.57
CA PRO A 220 23.29 3.11 -14.38
C PRO A 220 24.54 2.29 -14.73
N ASN A 221 25.68 2.68 -14.16
CA ASN A 221 26.96 2.05 -14.44
C ASN A 221 27.14 0.78 -13.60
N ILE A 222 26.47 -0.30 -14.02
CA ILE A 222 26.54 -1.61 -13.38
C ILE A 222 26.85 -2.68 -14.44
N PRO A 223 27.47 -3.81 -14.05
CA PRO A 223 27.62 -4.95 -14.94
C PRO A 223 26.28 -5.46 -15.45
N ILE A 224 26.18 -5.71 -16.76
CA ILE A 224 24.95 -6.28 -17.37
C ILE A 224 25.13 -7.78 -17.45
N ASP A 225 25.03 -8.47 -16.33
CA ASP A 225 25.15 -9.91 -16.21
C ASP A 225 24.02 -10.52 -15.38
N ILE A 226 23.94 -11.84 -15.37
CA ILE A 226 22.91 -12.58 -14.63
C ILE A 226 23.08 -12.40 -13.12
N GLU A 227 24.30 -12.20 -12.65
CA GLU A 227 24.59 -12.05 -11.23
C GLU A 227 24.04 -10.72 -10.72
N THR A 228 24.34 -9.63 -11.40
CA THR A 228 23.76 -8.31 -11.11
C THR A 228 22.23 -8.34 -11.15
N PHE A 229 21.65 -9.02 -12.17
CA PHE A 229 20.20 -9.15 -12.25
C PHE A 229 19.63 -9.89 -11.04
N LYS A 230 20.27 -10.97 -10.57
CA LYS A 230 19.85 -11.70 -9.36
C LYS A 230 19.95 -10.84 -8.09
N ILE A 231 20.91 -9.94 -8.03
CA ILE A 231 21.07 -9.00 -6.90
C ILE A 231 19.94 -7.98 -6.90
N ILE A 232 19.66 -7.31 -8.02
CA ILE A 232 18.70 -6.18 -8.05
C ILE A 232 17.24 -6.65 -8.08
N LEU A 233 16.94 -7.82 -8.65
CA LEU A 233 15.58 -8.31 -8.88
C LEU A 233 14.73 -8.39 -7.60
N PRO A 234 15.19 -8.97 -6.48
CA PRO A 234 14.42 -9.02 -5.25
C PRO A 234 14.05 -7.63 -4.74
N TYR A 235 15.01 -6.69 -4.71
CA TYR A 235 14.79 -5.31 -4.29
C TYR A 235 13.80 -4.59 -5.20
N SER A 236 13.89 -4.81 -6.50
CA SER A 236 12.98 -4.22 -7.50
C SER A 236 11.55 -4.71 -7.34
N ILE A 237 11.34 -6.02 -7.12
CA ILE A 237 10.02 -6.59 -6.86
C ILE A 237 9.46 -6.06 -5.54
N ILE A 238 10.28 -6.01 -4.48
CA ILE A 238 9.89 -5.52 -3.16
C ILE A 238 9.47 -4.05 -3.26
N MET A 239 10.35 -3.18 -3.79
CA MET A 239 10.07 -1.77 -3.97
C MET A 239 8.83 -1.54 -4.84
N GLY A 240 8.75 -2.23 -5.99
CA GLY A 240 7.65 -2.11 -6.92
C GLY A 240 6.31 -2.52 -6.29
N SER A 241 6.30 -3.60 -5.51
CA SER A 241 5.12 -4.09 -4.79
C SER A 241 4.67 -3.13 -3.70
N VAL A 242 5.59 -2.67 -2.84
CA VAL A 242 5.29 -1.68 -1.78
C VAL A 242 4.74 -0.39 -2.39
N GLY A 243 5.40 0.12 -3.44
CA GLY A 243 4.96 1.32 -4.13
C GLY A 243 3.58 1.18 -4.76
N LEU A 244 3.25 0.02 -5.36
CA LEU A 244 1.90 -0.23 -5.89
C LEU A 244 0.86 -0.36 -4.79
N ILE A 245 1.17 -1.02 -3.68
CA ILE A 245 0.27 -1.14 -2.53
C ILE A 245 -0.11 0.26 -2.04
N GLU A 246 0.87 1.10 -1.73
CA GLU A 246 0.64 2.46 -1.23
C GLU A 246 -0.13 3.31 -2.25
N THR A 247 0.26 3.23 -3.53
CA THR A 247 -0.41 3.93 -4.63
C THR A 247 -1.87 3.55 -4.78
N LEU A 248 -2.17 2.27 -4.79
CA LEU A 248 -3.54 1.80 -5.04
C LEU A 248 -4.45 2.01 -3.82
N LEU A 249 -3.87 2.05 -2.61
CA LEU A 249 -4.58 2.47 -1.41
C LEU A 249 -4.89 3.97 -1.43
N THR A 250 -3.92 4.78 -1.82
CA THR A 250 -4.13 6.22 -2.03
C THR A 250 -5.21 6.47 -3.08
N LEU A 251 -5.19 5.73 -4.18
CA LEU A 251 -6.22 5.81 -5.23
C LEU A 251 -7.61 5.48 -4.66
N THR A 252 -7.73 4.38 -3.90
CA THR A 252 -9.01 3.97 -3.30
C THR A 252 -9.54 5.05 -2.35
N LEU A 253 -8.66 5.62 -1.54
CA LEU A 253 -9.01 6.69 -0.61
C LEU A 253 -9.48 7.97 -1.35
N VAL A 254 -8.80 8.35 -2.43
CA VAL A 254 -9.24 9.47 -3.28
C VAL A 254 -10.58 9.17 -3.94
N ASP A 255 -10.82 7.93 -4.38
CA ASP A 255 -12.10 7.50 -4.94
C ASP A 255 -13.25 7.67 -3.93
N GLU A 256 -13.01 7.30 -2.66
CA GLU A 256 -13.99 7.45 -1.58
C GLU A 256 -14.29 8.94 -1.27
N ILE A 257 -13.24 9.78 -1.13
CA ILE A 257 -13.40 11.21 -0.81
C ILE A 257 -14.09 11.98 -1.92
N THR A 258 -13.83 11.62 -3.17
CA THR A 258 -14.32 12.38 -4.34
C THR A 258 -15.56 11.75 -4.97
N GLU A 259 -16.02 10.59 -4.45
CA GLU A 259 -17.15 9.80 -4.95
C GLU A 259 -17.05 9.49 -6.46
N THR A 260 -15.82 9.39 -6.96
CA THR A 260 -15.52 9.08 -8.37
C THR A 260 -14.54 7.93 -8.43
N ARG A 261 -14.39 7.28 -9.58
CA ARG A 261 -13.47 6.14 -9.74
C ARG A 261 -12.29 6.47 -10.64
N GLY A 262 -11.08 6.20 -10.14
CA GLY A 262 -9.84 6.20 -10.90
C GLY A 262 -9.60 4.87 -11.61
N SER A 263 -8.57 4.85 -12.47
CA SER A 263 -8.12 3.65 -13.19
C SER A 263 -6.87 3.08 -12.53
N SER A 264 -7.02 2.02 -11.74
CA SER A 264 -5.91 1.36 -11.03
C SER A 264 -4.82 0.89 -11.99
N ASN A 265 -5.20 0.26 -13.12
CA ASN A 265 -4.21 -0.25 -14.08
C ASN A 265 -3.43 0.87 -14.78
N LYS A 266 -4.13 1.96 -15.15
CA LYS A 266 -3.46 3.14 -15.73
C LYS A 266 -2.52 3.79 -14.72
N GLU A 267 -2.89 3.79 -13.45
CA GLU A 267 -2.05 4.31 -12.38
C GLU A 267 -0.78 3.47 -12.20
N CYS A 268 -0.90 2.13 -12.19
CA CYS A 268 0.27 1.23 -12.14
C CYS A 268 1.25 1.50 -13.29
N ILE A 269 0.74 1.71 -14.52
CA ILE A 269 1.59 2.02 -15.67
C ILE A 269 2.28 3.38 -15.50
N ALA A 270 1.57 4.40 -15.02
CA ALA A 270 2.13 5.73 -14.82
C ALA A 270 3.20 5.75 -13.72
N GLN A 271 2.96 5.05 -12.61
CA GLN A 271 3.94 4.89 -11.52
C GLN A 271 5.19 4.16 -12.02
N GLY A 272 4.99 3.09 -12.79
CA GLY A 272 6.11 2.36 -13.38
C GLY A 272 6.92 3.21 -14.37
N THR A 273 6.25 3.97 -15.23
CA THR A 273 6.93 4.90 -16.16
C THR A 273 7.72 5.96 -15.39
N ALA A 274 7.16 6.50 -14.31
CA ALA A 274 7.83 7.46 -13.47
C ALA A 274 9.05 6.87 -12.75
N ASN A 275 8.97 5.62 -12.28
CA ASN A 275 10.10 4.93 -11.65
C ASN A 275 11.18 4.57 -12.68
N ILE A 276 10.85 4.18 -13.91
CA ILE A 276 11.85 4.01 -14.98
C ILE A 276 12.57 5.34 -15.22
N ALA A 277 11.83 6.44 -15.36
CA ALA A 277 12.46 7.75 -15.52
C ALA A 277 13.37 8.09 -14.33
N ASN A 278 12.95 7.81 -13.10
CA ASN A 278 13.80 8.03 -11.92
C ASN A 278 15.11 7.25 -12.00
N GLY A 279 15.07 5.98 -12.40
CA GLY A 279 16.28 5.17 -12.55
C GLY A 279 17.26 5.70 -13.57
N PHE A 280 16.78 6.33 -14.65
CA PHE A 280 17.63 6.90 -15.69
C PHE A 280 17.97 8.40 -15.51
N PHE A 281 17.32 9.10 -14.60
CA PHE A 281 17.54 10.51 -14.35
C PHE A 281 18.02 10.81 -12.91
N GLY A 282 18.54 9.78 -12.23
CA GLY A 282 19.16 9.95 -10.93
C GLY A 282 18.20 10.28 -9.78
N GLY A 283 16.96 9.81 -9.85
CA GLY A 283 15.98 9.92 -8.77
C GLY A 283 15.90 8.62 -7.94
N MET A 284 15.51 8.74 -6.69
CA MET A 284 15.38 7.59 -5.78
C MET A 284 14.12 6.73 -6.02
N GLY A 285 13.31 7.10 -7.01
CA GLY A 285 12.01 6.48 -7.22
C GLY A 285 10.98 6.86 -6.16
N GLY A 286 9.80 6.25 -6.23
CA GLY A 286 8.73 6.55 -5.28
C GLY A 286 7.39 5.92 -5.61
N CYS A 287 6.34 6.49 -5.02
CA CYS A 287 4.95 6.07 -5.21
C CYS A 287 3.99 7.23 -4.91
N ALA A 288 2.68 6.98 -5.00
CA ALA A 288 1.69 7.95 -4.55
C ALA A 288 1.69 8.06 -3.02
N MET A 289 1.64 9.29 -2.54
CA MET A 289 1.75 9.62 -1.12
C MET A 289 0.39 10.02 -0.55
N ILE A 290 -0.08 9.30 0.46
CA ILE A 290 -1.40 9.52 1.08
C ILE A 290 -1.49 10.95 1.67
N ALA A 291 -0.52 11.35 2.47
CA ALA A 291 -0.56 12.63 3.19
C ALA A 291 -0.59 13.83 2.23
N GLN A 292 0.29 13.85 1.22
CA GLN A 292 0.36 14.93 0.23
C GLN A 292 -0.86 14.96 -0.68
N THR A 293 -1.41 13.79 -0.99
CA THR A 293 -2.68 13.70 -1.72
C THR A 293 -3.82 14.32 -0.91
N PHE A 294 -3.88 14.07 0.39
CA PHE A 294 -4.85 14.72 1.27
C PHE A 294 -4.68 16.24 1.30
N VAL A 295 -3.46 16.72 1.48
CA VAL A 295 -3.13 18.15 1.46
C VAL A 295 -3.60 18.80 0.14
N ASN A 296 -3.35 18.15 -0.98
CA ASN A 296 -3.80 18.61 -2.30
C ASN A 296 -5.32 18.70 -2.41
N LEU A 297 -6.03 17.67 -1.92
CA LEU A 297 -7.50 17.62 -1.96
C LEU A 297 -8.14 18.61 -0.98
N GLU A 298 -7.59 18.78 0.21
CA GLU A 298 -8.07 19.75 1.22
C GLU A 298 -7.86 21.19 0.75
N ALA A 299 -6.76 21.47 0.02
CA ALA A 299 -6.52 22.75 -0.62
C ALA A 299 -7.45 23.04 -1.81
N GLY A 300 -8.31 22.07 -2.17
CA GLY A 300 -9.33 22.23 -3.19
C GLY A 300 -8.94 21.81 -4.60
N SER A 301 -7.75 21.22 -4.80
CA SER A 301 -7.39 20.62 -6.08
C SER A 301 -8.21 19.36 -6.35
N ARG A 302 -8.66 19.20 -7.60
CA ARG A 302 -9.41 18.04 -8.09
C ARG A 302 -8.92 17.57 -9.44
N SER A 303 -7.91 18.22 -9.98
CA SER A 303 -7.39 17.97 -11.32
C SER A 303 -5.93 17.49 -11.30
N ARG A 304 -5.36 17.35 -12.49
CA ARG A 304 -3.94 17.04 -12.69
C ARG A 304 -3.03 18.25 -12.52
N ILE A 305 -3.63 19.45 -12.51
CA ILE A 305 -2.88 20.72 -12.53
C ILE A 305 -2.19 20.96 -11.20
N GLY A 306 -2.87 20.73 -10.07
CA GLY A 306 -2.27 20.90 -8.74
C GLY A 306 -1.01 20.06 -8.54
N PRO A 307 -1.06 18.72 -8.71
CA PRO A 307 0.13 17.87 -8.64
C PRO A 307 1.24 18.27 -9.61
N ALA A 308 0.90 18.68 -10.86
CA ALA A 308 1.88 19.13 -11.85
C ALA A 308 2.57 20.43 -11.41
N ILE A 309 1.82 21.40 -10.87
CA ILE A 309 2.39 22.64 -10.32
C ILE A 309 3.28 22.32 -9.12
N GLY A 310 2.88 21.38 -8.26
CA GLY A 310 3.72 20.92 -7.16
C GLY A 310 5.07 20.39 -7.64
N ALA A 311 5.08 19.52 -8.63
CA ALA A 311 6.30 18.98 -9.22
C ALA A 311 7.17 20.08 -9.87
N ILE A 312 6.58 20.97 -10.64
CA ILE A 312 7.30 22.10 -11.26
C ILE A 312 7.88 23.02 -10.18
N THR A 313 7.15 23.27 -9.10
CA THR A 313 7.64 24.08 -7.98
C THR A 313 8.87 23.45 -7.34
N ILE A 314 8.89 22.13 -7.16
CA ILE A 314 10.08 21.42 -6.65
C ILE A 314 11.27 21.62 -7.59
N LEU A 315 11.06 21.50 -8.91
CA LEU A 315 12.12 21.74 -9.89
C LEU A 315 12.66 23.18 -9.82
N ILE A 316 11.79 24.17 -9.73
CA ILE A 316 12.20 25.59 -9.58
C ILE A 316 13.04 25.77 -8.31
N ILE A 317 12.63 25.12 -7.22
CA ILE A 317 13.38 25.18 -5.96
C ILE A 317 14.74 24.49 -6.05
N ILE A 318 14.86 23.38 -6.78
CA ILE A 318 16.17 22.76 -7.07
C ILE A 318 17.08 23.73 -7.80
N LEU A 319 16.56 24.44 -8.82
CA LEU A 319 17.37 25.31 -9.68
C LEU A 319 17.80 26.62 -9.00
N ILE A 320 16.95 27.18 -8.17
CA ILE A 320 17.15 28.53 -7.60
C ILE A 320 17.31 28.51 -6.08
N GLY A 321 16.65 27.57 -5.39
CA GLY A 321 16.52 27.50 -3.93
C GLY A 321 17.65 26.75 -3.21
N SER A 322 18.57 26.10 -3.93
CA SER A 322 19.61 25.26 -3.32
C SER A 322 20.42 25.95 -2.22
N PRO A 323 20.85 27.24 -2.34
CA PRO A 323 21.60 27.91 -1.28
C PRO A 323 20.82 28.11 0.02
N VAL A 324 19.48 28.17 -0.07
CA VAL A 324 18.60 28.30 1.10
C VAL A 324 18.37 26.93 1.74
N ILE A 325 18.13 25.89 0.92
CA ILE A 325 17.90 24.54 1.40
C ILE A 325 19.13 23.97 2.12
N GLU A 326 20.32 24.20 1.59
CA GLU A 326 21.57 23.76 2.22
C GLU A 326 21.74 24.28 3.64
N LYS A 327 21.17 25.44 3.97
CA LYS A 327 21.21 26.06 5.31
C LYS A 327 20.12 25.56 6.26
N ILE A 328 19.21 24.71 5.83
CA ILE A 328 18.16 24.17 6.70
C ILE A 328 18.79 23.32 7.81
N PRO A 329 18.49 23.61 9.11
CA PRO A 329 18.98 22.81 10.21
C PRO A 329 18.43 21.39 10.17
N MET A 330 19.28 20.38 10.34
CA MET A 330 18.86 18.97 10.37
C MET A 330 17.83 18.70 11.47
N ALA A 331 17.94 19.38 12.61
CA ALA A 331 16.97 19.28 13.70
C ALA A 331 15.53 19.62 13.26
N ALA A 332 15.37 20.57 12.33
CA ALA A 332 14.05 20.90 11.78
C ALA A 332 13.48 19.74 10.94
N LEU A 333 14.29 19.13 10.08
CA LEU A 333 13.86 17.98 9.28
C LEU A 333 13.52 16.77 10.17
N VAL A 334 14.35 16.49 11.15
CA VAL A 334 14.12 15.42 12.14
C VAL A 334 12.80 15.63 12.89
N GLY A 335 12.53 16.85 13.36
CA GLY A 335 11.27 17.17 14.05
C GLY A 335 10.05 16.99 13.15
N VAL A 336 10.12 17.43 11.89
CA VAL A 336 9.06 17.22 10.90
C VAL A 336 8.84 15.71 10.66
N MET A 337 9.91 14.94 10.49
CA MET A 337 9.81 13.50 10.22
C MET A 337 9.30 12.71 11.43
N MET A 338 9.64 13.10 12.65
CA MET A 338 9.03 12.53 13.86
C MET A 338 7.51 12.76 13.87
N MET A 339 7.06 13.96 13.48
CA MET A 339 5.62 14.24 13.36
C MET A 339 4.95 13.47 12.23
N VAL A 340 5.64 13.27 11.10
CA VAL A 340 5.17 12.40 10.00
C VAL A 340 5.00 10.96 10.51
N ALA A 341 5.98 10.42 11.24
CA ALA A 341 5.89 9.10 11.84
C ALA A 341 4.67 8.98 12.79
N ILE A 342 4.49 9.96 13.70
CA ILE A 342 3.37 10.00 14.64
C ILE A 342 2.02 10.06 13.90
N SER A 343 1.91 10.83 12.83
CA SER A 343 0.69 10.96 12.03
C SER A 343 0.40 9.73 11.16
N THR A 344 1.44 9.04 10.67
CA THR A 344 1.32 7.81 9.90
C THR A 344 0.86 6.65 10.77
N PHE A 345 1.25 6.64 12.04
CA PHE A 345 0.85 5.63 12.99
C PHE A 345 -0.67 5.62 13.20
N LYS A 346 -1.29 4.48 13.02
CA LYS A 346 -2.76 4.31 13.13
C LYS A 346 -3.19 4.11 14.58
N TRP A 347 -3.22 5.18 15.34
CA TRP A 347 -3.65 5.19 16.76
C TRP A 347 -5.02 4.59 17.00
N GLY A 348 -5.89 4.64 15.98
CA GLY A 348 -7.21 3.98 16.02
C GLY A 348 -7.13 2.47 16.24
N PHE A 349 -6.00 1.83 15.91
CA PHE A 349 -5.78 0.41 16.16
C PHE A 349 -5.98 0.06 17.64
N PHE A 350 -5.44 0.84 18.57
CA PHE A 350 -5.61 0.59 20.01
C PHE A 350 -7.07 0.70 20.49
N LYS A 351 -7.88 1.54 19.84
CA LYS A 351 -9.31 1.64 20.16
C LYS A 351 -10.12 0.48 19.57
N LEU A 352 -9.62 -0.13 18.52
CA LEU A 352 -10.26 -1.24 17.84
C LEU A 352 -9.82 -2.59 18.40
N ILE A 353 -8.67 -2.68 19.07
CA ILE A 353 -8.06 -3.95 19.55
C ILE A 353 -9.03 -4.77 20.41
N THR A 354 -9.89 -4.14 21.20
CA THR A 354 -10.90 -4.81 22.03
C THR A 354 -12.14 -5.28 21.24
N LYS A 355 -12.26 -4.86 19.98
CA LYS A 355 -13.43 -5.15 19.12
C LYS A 355 -13.05 -6.03 17.91
N MET A 356 -11.76 -6.21 17.66
CA MET A 356 -11.26 -7.00 16.55
C MET A 356 -11.13 -8.47 16.94
N PRO A 357 -11.30 -9.41 15.99
CA PRO A 357 -10.92 -10.81 16.20
C PRO A 357 -9.46 -10.94 16.61
N LEU A 358 -9.15 -11.90 17.46
CA LEU A 358 -7.77 -12.14 17.94
C LEU A 358 -6.80 -12.43 16.77
N SER A 359 -7.27 -13.14 15.74
CA SER A 359 -6.51 -13.39 14.52
C SER A 359 -6.03 -12.10 13.83
N ASP A 360 -6.90 -11.10 13.75
CA ASP A 360 -6.60 -9.82 13.10
C ASP A 360 -5.57 -9.02 13.91
N ILE A 361 -5.65 -9.08 15.23
CA ILE A 361 -4.67 -8.47 16.13
C ILE A 361 -3.29 -9.11 15.94
N ILE A 362 -3.24 -10.45 15.94
CA ILE A 362 -1.99 -11.20 15.74
C ILE A 362 -1.38 -10.88 14.39
N ILE A 363 -2.16 -10.86 13.31
CA ILE A 363 -1.70 -10.51 11.96
C ILE A 363 -1.12 -9.09 11.95
N SER A 364 -1.80 -8.13 12.55
CA SER A 364 -1.34 -6.73 12.60
C SER A 364 0.00 -6.60 13.34
N ILE A 365 0.13 -7.24 14.50
CA ILE A 365 1.36 -7.21 15.30
C ILE A 365 2.49 -7.94 14.57
N LEU A 366 2.22 -9.07 13.94
CA LEU A 366 3.20 -9.85 13.17
C LEU A 366 3.73 -9.06 11.98
N VAL A 367 2.85 -8.42 11.21
CA VAL A 367 3.25 -7.58 10.07
C VAL A 367 4.08 -6.39 10.54
N ALA A 368 3.66 -5.70 11.62
CA ALA A 368 4.45 -4.61 12.18
C ALA A 368 5.82 -5.09 12.69
N GLY A 369 5.86 -6.23 13.39
CA GLY A 369 7.09 -6.82 13.90
C GLY A 369 8.08 -7.22 12.79
N ILE A 370 7.61 -7.88 11.73
CA ILE A 370 8.44 -8.22 10.56
C ILE A 370 8.97 -6.94 9.90
N THR A 371 8.12 -5.91 9.76
CA THR A 371 8.54 -4.62 9.18
C THR A 371 9.67 -3.97 9.97
N VAL A 372 9.56 -3.95 11.31
CA VAL A 372 10.53 -3.30 12.20
C VAL A 372 11.82 -4.11 12.33
N ILE A 373 11.72 -5.43 12.47
CA ILE A 373 12.88 -6.29 12.74
C ILE A 373 13.68 -6.60 11.47
N LEU A 374 12.97 -6.95 10.39
CA LEU A 374 13.62 -7.34 9.13
C LEU A 374 13.78 -6.18 8.15
N HIS A 375 13.25 -5.00 8.45
CA HIS A 375 13.21 -3.83 7.56
C HIS A 375 12.68 -4.16 6.15
N ASN A 376 11.81 -5.18 6.05
CA ASN A 376 11.30 -5.68 4.78
C ASN A 376 9.75 -5.59 4.75
N LEU A 377 9.27 -4.44 4.29
CA LEU A 377 7.85 -4.12 4.24
C LEU A 377 7.08 -5.04 3.30
N ALA A 378 7.67 -5.43 2.17
CA ALA A 378 6.97 -6.29 1.20
C ALA A 378 6.79 -7.70 1.74
N LEU A 379 7.82 -8.27 2.36
CA LEU A 379 7.76 -9.57 3.00
C LEU A 379 6.71 -9.58 4.12
N ALA A 380 6.67 -8.51 4.92
CA ALA A 380 5.70 -8.35 5.99
C ALA A 380 4.26 -8.38 5.46
N VAL A 381 3.97 -7.60 4.42
CA VAL A 381 2.63 -7.56 3.79
C VAL A 381 2.30 -8.90 3.14
N PHE A 382 3.24 -9.51 2.42
CA PHE A 382 3.04 -10.81 1.75
C PHE A 382 2.68 -11.91 2.76
N ILE A 383 3.45 -12.05 3.83
CA ILE A 383 3.18 -13.00 4.92
C ILE A 383 1.83 -12.69 5.57
N GLY A 384 1.55 -11.41 5.86
CA GLY A 384 0.29 -10.99 6.45
C GLY A 384 -0.93 -11.34 5.59
N VAL A 385 -0.85 -11.15 4.27
CA VAL A 385 -1.93 -11.51 3.33
C VAL A 385 -2.13 -13.02 3.29
N ILE A 386 -1.04 -13.81 3.23
CA ILE A 386 -1.12 -15.28 3.24
C ILE A 386 -1.80 -15.77 4.52
N ILE A 387 -1.33 -15.30 5.69
CA ILE A 387 -1.90 -15.73 6.98
C ILE A 387 -3.37 -15.32 7.06
N SER A 388 -3.71 -14.10 6.65
CA SER A 388 -5.10 -13.63 6.65
C SER A 388 -5.99 -14.46 5.73
N ALA A 389 -5.50 -14.84 4.54
CA ALA A 389 -6.22 -15.72 3.63
C ALA A 389 -6.43 -17.12 4.21
N LEU A 390 -5.42 -17.67 4.90
CA LEU A 390 -5.52 -18.95 5.61
C LEU A 390 -6.53 -18.90 6.77
N VAL A 391 -6.50 -17.84 7.57
CA VAL A 391 -7.46 -17.63 8.66
C VAL A 391 -8.87 -17.50 8.11
N PHE A 392 -9.06 -16.72 7.03
CA PHE A 392 -10.35 -16.61 6.37
C PHE A 392 -10.86 -17.96 5.85
N ALA A 393 -10.00 -18.74 5.20
CA ALA A 393 -10.34 -20.07 4.72
C ALA A 393 -10.73 -21.00 5.87
N TRP A 394 -9.96 -20.98 6.96
CA TRP A 394 -10.23 -21.79 8.17
C TRP A 394 -11.54 -21.42 8.85
N ASP A 395 -11.84 -20.15 9.01
CA ASP A 395 -13.07 -19.69 9.60
C ASP A 395 -14.30 -20.03 8.75
N ASN A 396 -14.16 -19.96 7.42
CA ASN A 396 -15.24 -20.37 6.50
C ASN A 396 -15.42 -21.90 6.49
N ALA A 397 -14.34 -22.67 6.65
CA ALA A 397 -14.41 -24.12 6.75
C ALA A 397 -15.28 -24.60 7.92
N LYS A 398 -15.18 -23.92 9.06
CA LYS A 398 -15.98 -24.23 10.27
C LYS A 398 -17.44 -23.77 10.18
N ARG A 399 -17.78 -22.91 9.24
CA ARG A 399 -19.12 -22.31 9.15
C ARG A 399 -20.13 -23.18 8.41
N ILE A 400 -19.70 -24.29 7.77
CA ILE A 400 -20.63 -25.17 7.10
C ILE A 400 -21.53 -25.84 8.11
N ARG A 401 -22.84 -25.69 7.94
CA ARG A 401 -23.90 -26.22 8.81
C ARG A 401 -24.92 -26.92 7.96
N ALA A 402 -25.61 -27.88 8.52
CA ALA A 402 -26.76 -28.54 7.92
C ALA A 402 -27.95 -28.53 8.91
N ARG A 403 -29.09 -28.16 8.45
CA ARG A 403 -30.35 -28.35 9.15
C ARG A 403 -31.06 -29.55 8.53
N LYS A 404 -31.35 -30.55 9.34
CA LYS A 404 -32.11 -31.73 8.91
C LYS A 404 -33.59 -31.51 9.21
N SER A 405 -34.46 -31.75 8.24
CA SER A 405 -35.91 -31.73 8.34
C SER A 405 -36.49 -32.86 7.48
N ILE A 406 -37.79 -33.05 7.53
CA ILE A 406 -38.52 -33.99 6.68
C ILE A 406 -39.44 -33.15 5.78
N ASP A 407 -39.42 -33.43 4.47
CA ASP A 407 -40.27 -32.74 3.51
C ASP A 407 -41.73 -33.31 3.52
N GLU A 408 -42.61 -32.69 2.74
CA GLU A 408 -44.00 -33.10 2.61
C GLU A 408 -44.19 -34.53 2.10
N LYS A 409 -43.19 -35.11 1.44
CA LYS A 409 -43.19 -36.48 0.91
C LYS A 409 -42.52 -37.49 1.85
N GLY A 410 -42.13 -37.07 3.07
CA GLY A 410 -41.48 -37.93 4.06
C GLY A 410 -39.96 -38.15 3.78
N ARG A 411 -39.32 -37.37 2.88
CA ARG A 411 -37.91 -37.47 2.56
C ARG A 411 -37.07 -36.63 3.51
N ASN A 412 -35.89 -37.08 3.84
CA ASN A 412 -34.95 -36.27 4.64
C ASN A 412 -34.37 -35.12 3.80
N LEU A 413 -34.59 -33.90 4.26
CA LEU A 413 -34.10 -32.65 3.66
C LEU A 413 -32.94 -32.11 4.50
N TYR A 414 -31.78 -31.98 3.87
CA TYR A 414 -30.61 -31.35 4.45
C TYR A 414 -30.38 -29.97 3.81
N GLU A 415 -30.77 -28.92 4.52
CA GLU A 415 -30.51 -27.54 4.12
C GLU A 415 -29.08 -27.17 4.51
N ILE A 416 -28.22 -26.89 3.53
CA ILE A 416 -26.79 -26.60 3.73
C ILE A 416 -26.59 -25.10 3.81
N TYR A 417 -25.89 -24.63 4.85
CA TYR A 417 -25.52 -23.23 5.07
C TYR A 417 -24.00 -23.08 5.01
N GLY A 418 -23.52 -22.06 4.26
CA GLY A 418 -22.12 -21.78 4.07
C GLY A 418 -21.51 -22.50 2.84
N PRO A 419 -20.33 -22.05 2.37
CA PRO A 419 -19.73 -22.56 1.14
C PRO A 419 -19.14 -23.96 1.32
N LEU A 420 -19.39 -24.84 0.35
CA LEU A 420 -18.75 -26.15 0.24
C LEU A 420 -17.49 -26.04 -0.65
N PHE A 421 -16.31 -26.20 -0.05
CA PHE A 421 -15.01 -26.09 -0.68
C PHE A 421 -14.00 -27.00 0.02
N PHE A 422 -12.75 -27.06 -0.46
CA PHE A 422 -11.73 -27.99 0.05
C PHE A 422 -11.59 -27.99 1.60
N GLY A 423 -11.74 -26.85 2.23
CA GLY A 423 -11.60 -26.73 3.70
C GLY A 423 -12.81 -27.25 4.48
N SER A 424 -14.01 -27.28 3.89
CA SER A 424 -15.26 -27.65 4.58
C SER A 424 -15.75 -29.06 4.26
N THR A 425 -15.06 -29.82 3.40
CA THR A 425 -15.49 -31.14 2.93
C THR A 425 -15.70 -32.15 4.07
N THR A 426 -14.75 -32.23 5.01
CA THR A 426 -14.83 -33.16 6.15
C THR A 426 -16.01 -32.82 7.03
N ALA A 427 -16.16 -31.53 7.42
CA ALA A 427 -17.26 -31.07 8.23
C ALA A 427 -18.63 -31.25 7.52
N PHE A 428 -18.68 -31.17 6.18
CA PHE A 428 -19.86 -31.46 5.37
C PHE A 428 -20.24 -32.93 5.45
N LEU A 429 -19.29 -33.86 5.24
CA LEU A 429 -19.54 -35.30 5.25
C LEU A 429 -20.04 -35.81 6.62
N GLU A 430 -19.58 -35.18 7.70
CA GLU A 430 -20.01 -35.52 9.07
C GLU A 430 -21.48 -35.14 9.41
N LYS A 431 -22.15 -34.36 8.55
CA LYS A 431 -23.54 -33.94 8.79
C LYS A 431 -24.58 -35.01 8.46
N PHE A 432 -24.19 -36.04 7.73
CA PHE A 432 -25.11 -37.06 7.20
C PHE A 432 -25.12 -38.33 8.05
N ASN A 433 -26.31 -38.80 8.38
CA ASN A 433 -26.50 -40.08 9.07
C ASN A 433 -27.13 -41.12 8.14
N ILE A 434 -26.30 -41.77 7.32
CA ILE A 434 -26.69 -42.61 6.19
C ILE A 434 -27.59 -43.78 6.64
N LYS A 435 -27.38 -44.30 7.85
CA LYS A 435 -28.13 -45.45 8.37
C LYS A 435 -29.58 -45.11 8.72
N GLU A 436 -29.80 -43.94 9.28
CA GLU A 436 -31.10 -43.50 9.82
C GLU A 436 -31.90 -42.69 8.81
N ASP A 437 -31.32 -42.28 7.70
CA ASP A 437 -31.97 -41.46 6.70
C ASP A 437 -32.97 -42.30 5.85
N SER A 438 -33.94 -41.62 5.26
CA SER A 438 -34.95 -42.20 4.33
C SER A 438 -34.30 -42.72 3.05
N ASP A 439 -35.06 -43.45 2.23
CA ASP A 439 -34.55 -44.00 0.96
C ASP A 439 -34.24 -42.91 -0.08
N GLU A 440 -34.90 -41.78 0.01
CA GLU A 440 -34.59 -40.58 -0.80
C GLU A 440 -34.17 -39.43 0.12
N ILE A 441 -33.07 -38.80 -0.19
CA ILE A 441 -32.51 -37.67 0.56
C ILE A 441 -32.36 -36.46 -0.36
N ILE A 442 -32.76 -35.28 0.12
CA ILE A 442 -32.59 -34.03 -0.57
C ILE A 442 -31.45 -33.25 0.09
N ILE A 443 -30.45 -32.80 -0.68
CA ILE A 443 -29.44 -31.84 -0.23
C ILE A 443 -29.75 -30.50 -0.91
N ASP A 444 -30.16 -29.53 -0.11
CA ASP A 444 -30.57 -28.22 -0.56
C ASP A 444 -29.43 -27.20 -0.43
N PHE A 445 -29.04 -26.60 -1.55
CA PHE A 445 -27.95 -25.61 -1.64
C PHE A 445 -28.47 -24.17 -1.75
N LYS A 446 -29.71 -23.90 -1.35
CA LYS A 446 -30.30 -22.56 -1.42
C LYS A 446 -29.39 -21.49 -0.77
N ASP A 447 -28.82 -21.78 0.40
CA ASP A 447 -27.95 -20.92 1.18
C ASP A 447 -26.47 -21.37 1.14
N SER A 448 -26.11 -22.15 0.12
CA SER A 448 -24.78 -22.71 -0.05
C SER A 448 -24.31 -22.66 -1.50
N ARG A 449 -23.01 -22.90 -1.72
CA ARG A 449 -22.38 -22.97 -3.04
C ARG A 449 -21.36 -24.11 -3.10
N ILE A 450 -21.31 -24.79 -4.24
CA ILE A 450 -20.23 -25.72 -4.60
C ILE A 450 -19.13 -24.88 -5.26
N VAL A 451 -17.94 -24.81 -4.65
CA VAL A 451 -16.92 -23.83 -5.03
C VAL A 451 -15.78 -24.43 -5.85
N ASP A 452 -15.38 -25.67 -5.56
CA ASP A 452 -14.20 -26.30 -6.15
C ASP A 452 -14.36 -27.82 -6.40
N MET A 453 -13.34 -28.44 -6.98
CA MET A 453 -13.30 -29.89 -7.26
C MET A 453 -13.35 -30.74 -5.99
N SER A 454 -12.84 -30.25 -4.85
CA SER A 454 -12.89 -30.98 -3.57
C SER A 454 -14.33 -31.09 -3.06
N ALA A 455 -15.12 -30.02 -3.28
CA ALA A 455 -16.55 -30.04 -2.99
C ALA A 455 -17.30 -31.08 -3.85
N ILE A 456 -16.99 -31.19 -5.15
CA ILE A 456 -17.54 -32.19 -6.04
C ILE A 456 -17.18 -33.61 -5.55
N ASN A 457 -15.91 -33.83 -5.18
CA ASN A 457 -15.49 -35.12 -4.65
C ASN A 457 -16.21 -35.48 -3.34
N ALA A 458 -16.47 -34.50 -2.48
CA ALA A 458 -17.24 -34.73 -1.26
C ALA A 458 -18.70 -35.11 -1.59
N LEU A 459 -19.32 -34.44 -2.56
CA LEU A 459 -20.66 -34.80 -3.05
C LEU A 459 -20.67 -36.21 -3.65
N ASN A 460 -19.70 -36.56 -4.50
CA ASN A 460 -19.57 -37.90 -5.05
C ASN A 460 -19.43 -38.94 -3.93
N THR A 461 -18.58 -38.66 -2.93
CA THR A 461 -18.39 -39.55 -1.79
C THR A 461 -19.69 -39.80 -1.04
N ILE A 462 -20.47 -38.73 -0.75
CA ILE A 462 -21.71 -38.88 -0.01
C ILE A 462 -22.79 -39.61 -0.85
N THR A 463 -22.91 -39.25 -2.14
CA THR A 463 -23.83 -39.92 -3.07
C THR A 463 -23.52 -41.42 -3.23
N SER A 464 -22.24 -41.78 -3.38
CA SER A 464 -21.78 -43.17 -3.44
C SER A 464 -22.08 -43.93 -2.16
N LYS A 465 -21.88 -43.33 -0.99
CA LYS A 465 -22.18 -43.96 0.31
C LYS A 465 -23.68 -44.24 0.47
N TYR A 466 -24.56 -43.36 0.02
CA TYR A 466 -26.00 -43.60 0.03
C TYR A 466 -26.40 -44.65 -0.99
N ALA A 467 -25.84 -44.62 -2.20
CA ALA A 467 -26.10 -45.60 -3.24
C ALA A 467 -25.71 -47.04 -2.82
N GLN A 468 -24.62 -47.22 -2.05
CA GLN A 468 -24.23 -48.51 -1.47
C GLN A 468 -25.28 -49.06 -0.50
N GLN A 469 -26.18 -48.24 0.03
CA GLN A 469 -27.30 -48.63 0.89
C GLN A 469 -28.64 -48.63 0.14
N ASN A 470 -28.63 -48.61 -1.21
CA ASN A 470 -29.78 -48.51 -2.08
C ASN A 470 -30.66 -47.27 -1.84
N LYS A 471 -30.03 -46.16 -1.38
CA LYS A 471 -30.68 -44.88 -1.14
C LYS A 471 -30.26 -43.87 -2.22
N LYS A 472 -31.19 -42.96 -2.57
CA LYS A 472 -31.00 -41.97 -3.63
C LYS A 472 -30.77 -40.58 -3.07
N VAL A 473 -29.75 -39.87 -3.58
CA VAL A 473 -29.48 -38.47 -3.24
C VAL A 473 -29.98 -37.56 -4.37
N ILE A 474 -30.69 -36.49 -4.01
CA ILE A 474 -31.21 -35.48 -4.91
C ILE A 474 -30.61 -34.14 -4.50
N LEU A 475 -30.02 -33.39 -5.45
CA LEU A 475 -29.52 -32.05 -5.23
C LEU A 475 -30.57 -31.02 -5.64
N ARG A 476 -30.76 -29.98 -4.84
CA ARG A 476 -31.77 -28.95 -5.06
C ARG A 476 -31.19 -27.54 -4.90
N HIS A 477 -31.73 -26.56 -5.60
CA HIS A 477 -31.40 -25.13 -5.54
C HIS A 477 -29.91 -24.82 -5.83
N LEU A 478 -29.33 -25.49 -6.83
CA LEU A 478 -27.95 -25.24 -7.25
C LEU A 478 -27.83 -23.90 -7.98
N SER A 479 -26.80 -23.11 -7.65
CA SER A 479 -26.44 -21.92 -8.44
C SER A 479 -25.95 -22.30 -9.82
N GLN A 480 -26.08 -21.40 -10.82
CA GLN A 480 -25.60 -21.65 -12.18
C GLN A 480 -24.11 -22.00 -12.22
N ASP A 481 -23.28 -21.37 -11.38
CA ASP A 481 -21.87 -21.69 -11.27
C ASP A 481 -21.64 -23.10 -10.74
N SER A 482 -22.43 -23.53 -9.75
CA SER A 482 -22.39 -24.90 -9.22
C SER A 482 -22.81 -25.91 -10.28
N ILE A 483 -23.88 -25.63 -11.04
CA ILE A 483 -24.33 -26.47 -12.16
C ILE A 483 -23.25 -26.58 -13.23
N ASN A 484 -22.63 -25.47 -13.63
CA ASN A 484 -21.56 -25.46 -14.62
C ASN A 484 -20.33 -26.26 -14.17
N LEU A 485 -20.00 -26.18 -12.87
CA LEU A 485 -18.90 -26.94 -12.28
C LEU A 485 -19.21 -28.45 -12.29
N LEU A 486 -20.41 -28.85 -11.90
CA LEU A 486 -20.90 -30.22 -11.92
C LEU A 486 -20.95 -30.78 -13.35
N HIS A 487 -21.40 -30.00 -14.33
CA HIS A 487 -21.39 -30.41 -15.75
C HIS A 487 -19.99 -30.66 -16.30
N LYS A 488 -19.00 -29.92 -15.89
CA LYS A 488 -17.59 -30.16 -16.24
C LYS A 488 -17.06 -31.45 -15.62
N ALA A 489 -17.63 -31.91 -14.53
CA ALA A 489 -17.28 -33.10 -13.78
C ALA A 489 -18.15 -34.32 -14.12
N LYS A 490 -19.01 -34.27 -15.16
CA LYS A 490 -20.00 -35.30 -15.55
C LYS A 490 -19.46 -36.72 -15.78
N THR A 491 -18.18 -36.90 -15.96
CA THR A 491 -17.53 -38.19 -16.08
C THR A 491 -17.36 -38.93 -14.74
N VAL A 492 -17.68 -38.30 -13.62
CA VAL A 492 -17.36 -38.80 -12.28
C VAL A 492 -18.59 -38.94 -11.38
N ILE A 493 -19.71 -38.27 -11.67
CA ILE A 493 -20.89 -38.22 -10.76
C ILE A 493 -22.18 -38.45 -11.53
N GLU A 494 -23.02 -39.39 -11.08
CA GLU A 494 -24.44 -39.47 -11.42
C GLU A 494 -25.22 -38.44 -10.54
N ILE A 495 -25.78 -37.42 -11.19
CA ILE A 495 -26.44 -36.31 -10.47
C ILE A 495 -27.94 -36.37 -10.73
N ASN A 496 -28.72 -36.50 -9.65
CA ASN A 496 -30.17 -36.31 -9.69
C ASN A 496 -30.45 -34.87 -9.24
N LEU A 497 -30.99 -34.08 -10.15
CA LEU A 497 -31.39 -32.67 -9.86
C LEU A 497 -32.90 -32.57 -9.75
N GLU A 498 -33.38 -31.90 -8.71
CA GLU A 498 -34.76 -31.43 -8.60
C GLU A 498 -34.78 -29.90 -8.78
N GLU A 499 -35.41 -29.43 -9.86
CA GLU A 499 -35.53 -28.00 -10.13
C GLU A 499 -36.77 -27.43 -9.43
N ASP A 500 -36.58 -26.31 -8.75
CA ASP A 500 -37.72 -25.50 -8.21
C ASP A 500 -37.99 -24.36 -9.19
N PRO A 501 -39.13 -24.37 -9.91
CA PRO A 501 -39.46 -23.36 -10.91
C PRO A 501 -39.70 -21.98 -10.29
N THR A 502 -39.87 -21.89 -8.98
CA THR A 502 -40.03 -20.61 -8.26
C THR A 502 -38.72 -19.99 -7.79
N TYR A 503 -37.64 -20.79 -7.77
CA TYR A 503 -36.33 -20.34 -7.32
C TYR A 503 -35.55 -19.63 -8.47
N LYS A 504 -35.42 -18.32 -8.37
CA LYS A 504 -34.64 -17.51 -9.33
C LYS A 504 -33.42 -16.94 -8.65
N VAL A 505 -32.24 -17.33 -9.11
CA VAL A 505 -30.98 -16.66 -8.76
C VAL A 505 -30.78 -15.47 -9.71
N LEU A 506 -30.67 -14.26 -9.16
CA LEU A 506 -30.26 -13.09 -9.94
C LEU A 506 -28.80 -13.27 -10.37
N SER A 507 -28.58 -13.66 -11.62
CA SER A 507 -27.26 -13.61 -12.27
C SER A 507 -27.00 -12.16 -12.72
N LYS A 508 -25.99 -11.52 -12.14
CA LYS A 508 -25.41 -10.28 -12.70
C LYS A 508 -24.20 -10.62 -13.54
#